data_2b28cd67a98eb38e43c08c1ee891afe6
#
_entry.id   2b28cd67a98eb38e43c08c1ee891afe6
#
_cell.length_a   1.000
_cell.length_b   1.000
_cell.length_c   1.000
_cell.angle_alpha   90.00
_cell.angle_beta   90.00
_cell.angle_gamma   90.00
#
_symmetry.space_group_name_H-M   'P 1'
#
loop_
_entity.id
_entity.type
_entity.pdbx_description
1 polymer ?
#
loop_
_entity_poly.entity_id
_entity_poly.type
_entity_poly.pdbx_seq_one_letter_code
_entity_poly.pdbx_strand_id
1 'polypeptide(L)'
;MAKKKKKNASRKKAPVNTGPQHVLPEGFWAQVGAVLLIVFSLMIALGWFGLGGPVLDWLNATTVQVIGYGVYVVPVVFTYVAVEIFRAENNRIPFVMKLATVVELDWVAGLFGLLKNKEGLTTGGFVGELVNSGMLLLVSPGVAAFVYVLLILLTALFITRVSPMTIIRSLREATRRDMSEQEANVKVMRSAA
;
A
#
# COMPACT_ATOMS: atom_id res chain seq x y z
N MET A 1 70.75 -24.87 25.32
CA MET A 1 69.41 -24.34 25.20
C MET A 1 68.81 -24.75 23.85
N ALA A 2 67.95 -25.75 23.83
CA ALA A 2 67.39 -26.32 22.60
C ALA A 2 66.03 -25.70 22.30
N LYS A 3 65.86 -24.97 21.14
CA LYS A 3 64.67 -24.37 20.68
C LYS A 3 63.74 -25.43 20.09
N LYS A 4 62.60 -25.72 20.75
CA LYS A 4 61.52 -26.59 20.29
C LYS A 4 60.75 -25.93 19.10
N LYS A 5 60.93 -26.49 17.89
CA LYS A 5 60.16 -26.12 16.70
C LYS A 5 58.71 -26.60 16.84
N LYS A 6 57.71 -25.67 16.95
CA LYS A 6 56.30 -25.99 16.88
C LYS A 6 55.94 -26.39 15.44
N LYS A 7 55.51 -27.65 15.25
CA LYS A 7 54.90 -28.13 14.01
C LYS A 7 53.49 -27.53 13.86
N ASN A 8 53.30 -26.66 12.89
CA ASN A 8 51.99 -26.22 12.47
C ASN A 8 51.27 -27.38 11.79
N ALA A 9 50.31 -27.98 12.46
CA ALA A 9 49.42 -28.95 11.86
C ALA A 9 48.49 -28.22 10.87
N SER A 10 48.72 -28.45 9.58
CA SER A 10 47.83 -28.04 8.50
C SER A 10 46.45 -28.69 8.70
N ARG A 11 45.46 -27.89 9.13
CA ARG A 11 44.07 -28.30 9.15
C ARG A 11 43.65 -28.55 7.71
N LYS A 12 43.50 -29.81 7.30
CA LYS A 12 42.83 -30.22 6.06
C LYS A 12 41.42 -29.62 6.08
N LYS A 13 41.18 -28.63 5.20
CA LYS A 13 39.83 -28.15 4.93
C LYS A 13 39.00 -29.35 4.44
N ALA A 14 37.89 -29.61 5.13
CA ALA A 14 36.93 -30.60 4.70
C ALA A 14 36.48 -30.30 3.26
N PRO A 15 36.21 -31.30 2.41
CA PRO A 15 35.73 -31.05 1.05
C PRO A 15 34.41 -30.30 1.11
N VAL A 16 34.40 -29.13 0.49
CA VAL A 16 33.15 -28.37 0.26
C VAL A 16 32.29 -29.22 -0.66
N ASN A 17 31.14 -29.65 -0.18
CA ASN A 17 30.18 -30.42 -0.91
C ASN A 17 29.60 -29.54 -2.05
N THR A 18 30.16 -29.61 -3.23
CA THR A 18 29.77 -28.87 -4.45
C THR A 18 28.68 -29.59 -5.22
N GLY A 19 27.72 -30.26 -4.55
CA GLY A 19 26.51 -30.69 -5.19
C GLY A 19 25.74 -29.46 -5.74
N PRO A 20 24.95 -29.63 -6.82
CA PRO A 20 24.16 -28.52 -7.37
C PRO A 20 23.19 -28.02 -6.31
N GLN A 21 23.59 -26.97 -5.63
CA GLN A 21 22.69 -26.29 -4.69
C GLN A 21 21.74 -25.47 -5.55
N HIS A 22 20.46 -25.83 -5.56
CA HIS A 22 19.39 -24.97 -6.04
C HIS A 22 19.29 -23.76 -5.10
N VAL A 23 20.19 -22.81 -5.29
CA VAL A 23 20.13 -21.54 -4.59
C VAL A 23 19.10 -20.69 -5.33
N LEU A 24 17.94 -20.49 -4.71
CA LEU A 24 16.94 -19.58 -5.24
C LEU A 24 17.55 -18.17 -5.33
N PRO A 25 17.25 -17.41 -6.42
CA PRO A 25 17.71 -16.03 -6.56
C PRO A 25 17.35 -15.19 -5.32
N GLU A 26 18.22 -14.25 -4.97
CA GLU A 26 17.91 -13.30 -3.91
C GLU A 26 16.62 -12.55 -4.23
N GLY A 27 15.72 -12.46 -3.25
CA GLY A 27 14.41 -11.81 -3.43
C GLY A 27 13.31 -12.68 -4.04
N PHE A 28 13.57 -13.95 -4.41
CA PHE A 28 12.56 -14.85 -4.99
C PHE A 28 11.26 -14.89 -4.17
N TRP A 29 11.35 -15.08 -2.86
CA TRP A 29 10.16 -15.12 -1.98
C TRP A 29 9.40 -13.80 -1.93
N ALA A 30 10.10 -12.67 -2.07
CA ALA A 30 9.45 -11.37 -2.13
C ALA A 30 8.68 -11.21 -3.46
N GLN A 31 9.24 -11.68 -4.58
CA GLN A 31 8.55 -11.68 -5.87
C GLN A 31 7.32 -12.59 -5.85
N VAL A 32 7.42 -13.80 -5.27
CA VAL A 32 6.27 -14.69 -5.07
C VAL A 32 5.19 -13.99 -4.23
N GLY A 33 5.59 -13.31 -3.13
CA GLY A 33 4.67 -12.51 -2.33
C GLY A 33 4.00 -11.40 -3.12
N ALA A 34 4.73 -10.70 -3.99
CA ALA A 34 4.17 -9.66 -4.85
C ALA A 34 3.15 -10.21 -5.85
N VAL A 35 3.44 -11.35 -6.47
CA VAL A 35 2.48 -12.03 -7.36
C VAL A 35 1.22 -12.42 -6.58
N LEU A 36 1.37 -12.98 -5.37
CA LEU A 36 0.23 -13.33 -4.52
C LEU A 36 -0.61 -12.09 -4.13
N LEU A 37 0.02 -10.94 -3.86
CA LEU A 37 -0.70 -9.69 -3.61
C LEU A 37 -1.53 -9.24 -4.82
N ILE A 38 -0.99 -9.36 -6.04
CA ILE A 38 -1.71 -9.03 -7.28
C ILE A 38 -2.89 -9.98 -7.46
N VAL A 39 -2.66 -11.29 -7.31
CA VAL A 39 -3.73 -12.30 -7.41
C VAL A 39 -4.82 -12.03 -6.39
N PHE A 40 -4.47 -11.75 -5.14
CA PHE A 40 -5.41 -11.43 -4.08
C PHE A 40 -6.20 -10.15 -4.37
N SER A 41 -5.53 -9.11 -4.88
CA SER A 41 -6.19 -7.88 -5.35
C SER A 41 -7.22 -8.14 -6.43
N LEU A 42 -6.84 -8.99 -7.39
CA LEU A 42 -7.75 -9.37 -8.48
C LEU A 42 -8.94 -10.18 -7.97
N MET A 43 -8.71 -11.12 -7.04
CA MET A 43 -9.78 -11.91 -6.43
C MET A 43 -10.79 -11.02 -5.70
N ILE A 44 -10.33 -10.04 -4.91
CA ILE A 44 -11.24 -9.08 -4.26
C ILE A 44 -12.02 -8.28 -5.29
N ALA A 45 -11.33 -7.76 -6.32
CA ALA A 45 -11.99 -6.98 -7.37
C ALA A 45 -13.05 -7.79 -8.13
N LEU A 46 -12.79 -9.04 -8.46
CA LEU A 46 -13.75 -9.95 -9.10
C LEU A 46 -14.94 -10.25 -8.17
N GLY A 47 -14.71 -10.38 -6.87
CA GLY A 47 -15.75 -10.57 -5.87
C GLY A 47 -16.77 -9.43 -5.82
N TRP A 48 -16.39 -8.18 -6.17
CA TRP A 48 -17.34 -7.06 -6.25
C TRP A 48 -18.37 -7.23 -7.35
N PHE A 49 -18.01 -7.93 -8.41
CA PHE A 49 -18.91 -8.18 -9.55
C PHE A 49 -19.69 -9.50 -9.41
N GLY A 50 -19.55 -10.22 -8.30
CA GLY A 50 -20.16 -11.54 -8.12
C GLY A 50 -19.61 -12.62 -9.07
N LEU A 51 -18.43 -12.41 -9.64
CA LEU A 51 -17.80 -13.26 -10.66
C LEU A 51 -16.83 -14.26 -10.03
N GLY A 52 -17.16 -14.95 -8.99
CA GLY A 52 -16.13 -15.77 -8.39
C GLY A 52 -16.56 -17.01 -7.64
N GLY A 53 -17.86 -17.19 -7.55
CA GLY A 53 -18.44 -18.30 -6.82
C GLY A 53 -18.17 -18.25 -5.31
N PRO A 54 -18.49 -19.33 -4.56
CA PRO A 54 -18.58 -19.29 -3.11
C PRO A 54 -17.30 -18.84 -2.38
N VAL A 55 -16.13 -19.13 -2.94
CA VAL A 55 -14.84 -18.77 -2.31
C VAL A 55 -14.58 -17.27 -2.36
N LEU A 56 -14.83 -16.65 -3.51
CA LEU A 56 -14.63 -15.21 -3.66
C LEU A 56 -15.73 -14.42 -2.93
N ASP A 57 -16.95 -14.93 -2.91
CA ASP A 57 -18.05 -14.33 -2.17
C ASP A 57 -17.73 -14.37 -0.65
N TRP A 58 -17.25 -15.49 -0.13
CA TRP A 58 -16.80 -15.61 1.25
C TRP A 58 -15.63 -14.65 1.54
N LEU A 59 -14.63 -14.60 0.65
CA LEU A 59 -13.48 -13.71 0.80
C LEU A 59 -13.91 -12.25 0.86
N ASN A 60 -14.78 -11.84 -0.06
CA ASN A 60 -15.32 -10.48 -0.11
C ASN A 60 -16.13 -10.16 1.15
N ALA A 61 -17.07 -11.04 1.53
CA ALA A 61 -17.88 -10.86 2.73
C ALA A 61 -17.01 -10.74 4.00
N THR A 62 -16.00 -11.62 4.15
CA THR A 62 -15.07 -11.56 5.28
C THR A 62 -14.27 -10.27 5.28
N THR A 63 -13.77 -9.84 4.12
CA THR A 63 -12.99 -8.59 4.02
C THR A 63 -13.86 -7.38 4.34
N VAL A 64 -15.10 -7.33 3.85
CA VAL A 64 -16.07 -6.27 4.20
C VAL A 64 -16.39 -6.30 5.70
N GLN A 65 -16.53 -7.45 6.31
CA GLN A 65 -16.76 -7.56 7.75
C GLN A 65 -15.60 -7.00 8.58
N VAL A 66 -14.35 -7.19 8.09
CA VAL A 66 -13.14 -6.73 8.80
C VAL A 66 -12.88 -5.23 8.60
N ILE A 67 -12.89 -4.74 7.36
CA ILE A 67 -12.48 -3.36 7.03
C ILE A 67 -13.59 -2.53 6.35
N GLY A 68 -14.79 -3.07 6.27
CA GLY A 68 -15.93 -2.37 5.67
C GLY A 68 -15.70 -1.97 4.23
N TYR A 69 -16.13 -0.77 3.87
CA TYR A 69 -15.91 -0.20 2.52
C TYR A 69 -14.45 0.12 2.21
N GLY A 70 -13.54 0.03 3.18
CA GLY A 70 -12.10 0.01 2.92
C GLY A 70 -11.68 -1.09 1.95
N VAL A 71 -12.49 -2.14 1.77
CA VAL A 71 -12.25 -3.22 0.79
C VAL A 71 -12.02 -2.70 -0.63
N TYR A 72 -12.64 -1.58 -1.01
CA TYR A 72 -12.46 -0.98 -2.33
C TYR A 72 -11.07 -0.36 -2.54
N VAL A 73 -10.38 -0.01 -1.47
CA VAL A 73 -9.03 0.56 -1.51
C VAL A 73 -7.94 -0.54 -1.51
N VAL A 74 -8.24 -1.72 -0.95
CA VAL A 74 -7.30 -2.85 -0.84
C VAL A 74 -6.63 -3.22 -2.16
N PRO A 75 -7.35 -3.43 -3.29
CA PRO A 75 -6.71 -3.81 -4.54
C PRO A 75 -5.73 -2.76 -5.06
N VAL A 76 -6.04 -1.48 -4.89
CA VAL A 76 -5.18 -0.37 -5.32
C VAL A 76 -3.88 -0.39 -4.49
N VAL A 77 -4.01 -0.45 -3.17
CA VAL A 77 -2.87 -0.44 -2.24
C VAL A 77 -2.00 -1.67 -2.44
N PHE A 78 -2.59 -2.87 -2.55
CA PHE A 78 -1.84 -4.12 -2.70
C PHE A 78 -1.15 -4.20 -4.06
N THR A 79 -1.79 -3.75 -5.13
CA THR A 79 -1.17 -3.66 -6.46
C THR A 79 0.00 -2.68 -6.43
N TYR A 80 -0.16 -1.53 -5.78
CA TYR A 80 0.93 -0.57 -5.61
C TYR A 80 2.12 -1.19 -4.87
N VAL A 81 1.87 -1.84 -3.73
CA VAL A 81 2.91 -2.53 -2.95
C VAL A 81 3.60 -3.62 -3.77
N ALA A 82 2.85 -4.40 -4.53
CA ALA A 82 3.41 -5.43 -5.40
C ALA A 82 4.34 -4.83 -6.46
N VAL A 83 3.94 -3.73 -7.10
CA VAL A 83 4.79 -3.01 -8.07
C VAL A 83 6.06 -2.48 -7.40
N GLU A 84 5.96 -1.94 -6.19
CA GLU A 84 7.14 -1.48 -5.45
C GLU A 84 8.10 -2.62 -5.08
N ILE A 85 7.58 -3.82 -4.77
CA ILE A 85 8.43 -5.01 -4.55
C ILE A 85 9.23 -5.34 -5.82
N PHE A 86 8.59 -5.28 -7.01
CA PHE A 86 9.29 -5.54 -8.27
C PHE A 86 10.29 -4.45 -8.65
N ARG A 87 10.05 -3.20 -8.25
CA ARG A 87 10.93 -2.05 -8.52
C ARG A 87 12.11 -1.95 -7.54
N ALA A 88 11.95 -2.49 -6.34
CA ALA A 88 12.97 -2.39 -5.30
C ALA A 88 14.22 -3.20 -5.66
N GLU A 89 15.41 -2.63 -5.45
CA GLU A 89 16.65 -3.37 -5.50
C GLU A 89 16.59 -4.56 -4.52
N ASN A 90 16.98 -5.75 -4.98
CA ASN A 90 16.86 -7.01 -4.23
C ASN A 90 15.42 -7.38 -3.82
N ASN A 91 14.39 -6.80 -4.45
CA ASN A 91 12.96 -7.06 -4.17
C ASN A 91 12.59 -6.93 -2.68
N ARG A 92 13.26 -6.07 -1.93
CA ARG A 92 13.01 -5.85 -0.49
C ARG A 92 12.46 -4.46 -0.26
N ILE A 93 11.23 -4.41 0.28
CA ILE A 93 10.65 -3.17 0.78
C ILE A 93 11.01 -3.00 2.27
N PRO A 94 11.36 -1.78 2.73
CA PRO A 94 11.57 -1.50 4.15
C PRO A 94 10.36 -1.92 5.00
N PHE A 95 10.61 -2.44 6.19
CA PHE A 95 9.56 -2.86 7.11
C PHE A 95 8.57 -1.71 7.42
N VAL A 96 9.10 -0.49 7.57
CA VAL A 96 8.30 0.71 7.83
C VAL A 96 7.27 0.98 6.72
N MET A 97 7.61 0.71 5.46
CA MET A 97 6.67 0.87 4.35
C MET A 97 5.56 -0.18 4.40
N LYS A 98 5.86 -1.42 4.79
CA LYS A 98 4.84 -2.46 4.99
C LYS A 98 3.88 -2.08 6.12
N LEU A 99 4.43 -1.58 7.22
CA LEU A 99 3.64 -1.09 8.35
C LEU A 99 2.76 0.10 7.94
N ALA A 100 3.32 1.06 7.21
CA ALA A 100 2.57 2.21 6.71
C ALA A 100 1.38 1.78 5.82
N THR A 101 1.54 0.72 5.02
CA THR A 101 0.46 0.16 4.20
C THR A 101 -0.70 -0.39 5.04
N VAL A 102 -0.39 -1.07 6.14
CA VAL A 102 -1.43 -1.57 7.06
C VAL A 102 -2.12 -0.40 7.74
N VAL A 103 -1.36 0.55 8.26
CA VAL A 103 -1.87 1.76 8.91
C VAL A 103 -2.74 2.60 7.95
N GLU A 104 -2.39 2.66 6.67
CA GLU A 104 -3.23 3.31 5.65
C GLU A 104 -4.63 2.69 5.58
N LEU A 105 -4.71 1.36 5.54
CA LEU A 105 -5.99 0.65 5.52
C LEU A 105 -6.78 0.87 6.80
N ASP A 106 -6.11 0.97 7.97
CA ASP A 106 -6.75 1.26 9.25
C ASP A 106 -7.38 2.67 9.26
N TRP A 107 -6.67 3.68 8.74
CA TRP A 107 -7.22 5.04 8.61
C TRP A 107 -8.41 5.09 7.65
N VAL A 108 -8.33 4.38 6.52
CA VAL A 108 -9.44 4.28 5.57
C VAL A 108 -10.65 3.61 6.20
N ALA A 109 -10.46 2.49 6.91
CA ALA A 109 -11.53 1.81 7.63
C ALA A 109 -12.12 2.71 8.73
N GLY A 110 -11.29 3.45 9.48
CA GLY A 110 -11.70 4.42 10.47
C GLY A 110 -12.57 5.53 9.87
N LEU A 111 -12.15 6.09 8.74
CA LEU A 111 -12.92 7.13 8.03
C LEU A 111 -14.29 6.61 7.58
N PHE A 112 -14.34 5.44 6.94
CA PHE A 112 -15.61 4.83 6.57
C PHE A 112 -16.45 4.44 7.78
N GLY A 113 -15.82 4.05 8.89
CA GLY A 113 -16.51 3.73 10.14
C GLY A 113 -17.24 4.91 10.80
N LEU A 114 -16.95 6.16 10.41
CA LEU A 114 -17.72 7.34 10.82
C LEU A 114 -19.04 7.46 10.06
N LEU A 115 -19.14 6.82 8.89
CA LEU A 115 -20.35 6.81 8.09
C LEU A 115 -21.27 5.69 8.59
N LYS A 116 -22.56 5.97 8.66
CA LYS A 116 -23.58 4.97 8.96
C LYS A 116 -24.38 4.70 7.69
N ASN A 117 -24.67 3.43 7.43
CA ASN A 117 -25.59 3.08 6.36
C ASN A 117 -27.04 3.37 6.80
N LYS A 118 -28.02 3.14 5.89
CA LYS A 118 -29.44 3.34 6.16
C LYS A 118 -29.97 2.49 7.33
N GLU A 119 -29.29 1.39 7.66
CA GLU A 119 -29.62 0.48 8.74
C GLU A 119 -28.95 0.87 10.08
N GLY A 120 -28.18 1.97 10.08
CA GLY A 120 -27.48 2.46 11.26
C GLY A 120 -26.19 1.70 11.59
N LEU A 121 -25.79 0.74 10.76
CA LEU A 121 -24.54 -0.01 10.89
C LEU A 121 -23.37 0.82 10.36
N THR A 122 -22.20 0.69 11.00
CA THR A 122 -20.99 1.35 10.55
C THR A 122 -20.46 0.70 9.27
N THR A 123 -19.92 1.51 8.37
CA THR A 123 -19.39 1.06 7.08
C THR A 123 -17.89 0.78 7.10
N GLY A 124 -17.26 0.91 8.27
CA GLY A 124 -15.82 0.69 8.47
C GLY A 124 -15.43 -0.74 8.86
N GLY A 125 -16.41 -1.63 9.08
CA GLY A 125 -16.16 -2.97 9.58
C GLY A 125 -15.59 -2.98 11.00
N PHE A 126 -15.10 -4.16 11.42
CA PHE A 126 -14.55 -4.35 12.78
C PHE A 126 -13.38 -3.41 13.08
N VAL A 127 -12.45 -3.24 12.12
CA VAL A 127 -11.28 -2.38 12.27
C VAL A 127 -11.69 -0.92 12.41
N GLY A 128 -12.62 -0.45 11.56
CA GLY A 128 -13.12 0.92 11.64
C GLY A 128 -13.83 1.20 12.96
N GLU A 129 -14.61 0.27 13.49
CA GLU A 129 -15.23 0.40 14.82
C GLU A 129 -14.21 0.47 15.93
N LEU A 130 -13.19 -0.41 15.89
CA LEU A 130 -12.12 -0.44 16.88
C LEU A 130 -11.35 0.87 16.92
N VAL A 131 -10.92 1.38 15.76
CA VAL A 131 -10.19 2.64 15.66
C VAL A 131 -11.06 3.82 16.10
N ASN A 132 -12.34 3.84 15.70
CA ASN A 132 -13.27 4.90 16.09
C ASN A 132 -13.63 4.86 17.58
N SER A 133 -13.66 3.69 18.22
CA SER A 133 -13.91 3.60 19.66
C SER A 133 -12.88 4.39 20.47
N GLY A 134 -11.62 4.42 20.03
CA GLY A 134 -10.58 5.24 20.65
C GLY A 134 -10.63 6.71 20.20
N MET A 135 -10.82 6.97 18.91
CA MET A 135 -10.79 8.31 18.34
C MET A 135 -11.95 9.18 18.85
N LEU A 136 -13.17 8.63 18.91
CA LEU A 136 -14.37 9.36 19.33
C LEU A 136 -14.45 9.63 20.83
N LEU A 137 -13.58 9.02 21.65
CA LEU A 137 -13.39 9.42 23.04
C LEU A 137 -12.66 10.77 23.16
N LEU A 138 -11.86 11.13 22.17
CA LEU A 138 -11.00 12.31 22.19
C LEU A 138 -11.58 13.48 21.40
N VAL A 139 -12.26 13.20 20.28
CA VAL A 139 -12.71 14.23 19.34
C VAL A 139 -14.11 13.93 18.79
N SER A 140 -14.80 14.97 18.34
CA SER A 140 -16.10 14.81 17.66
C SER A 140 -15.96 14.14 16.29
N PRO A 141 -17.02 13.51 15.75
CA PRO A 141 -16.96 12.80 14.46
C PRO A 141 -16.48 13.66 13.28
N GLY A 142 -16.84 14.94 13.23
CA GLY A 142 -16.38 15.86 12.19
C GLY A 142 -14.88 16.14 12.26
N VAL A 143 -14.33 16.29 13.46
CA VAL A 143 -12.88 16.46 13.68
C VAL A 143 -12.16 15.15 13.38
N ALA A 144 -12.70 14.01 13.81
CA ALA A 144 -12.15 12.70 13.50
C ALA A 144 -12.06 12.47 11.98
N ALA A 145 -13.09 12.82 11.22
CA ALA A 145 -13.07 12.72 9.75
C ALA A 145 -11.93 13.55 9.14
N PHE A 146 -11.77 14.81 9.60
CA PHE A 146 -10.67 15.65 9.13
C PHE A 146 -9.30 15.05 9.46
N VAL A 147 -9.13 14.53 10.68
CA VAL A 147 -7.88 13.86 11.10
C VAL A 147 -7.60 12.63 10.25
N TYR A 148 -8.59 11.77 9.98
CA TYR A 148 -8.41 10.60 9.14
C TYR A 148 -8.01 10.98 7.70
N VAL A 149 -8.67 11.96 7.10
CA VAL A 149 -8.31 12.45 5.76
C VAL A 149 -6.86 12.94 5.74
N LEU A 150 -6.45 13.69 6.76
CA LEU A 150 -5.07 14.18 6.88
C LEU A 150 -4.07 13.00 7.02
N LEU A 151 -4.38 12.02 7.87
CA LEU A 151 -3.53 10.85 8.09
C LEU A 151 -3.42 9.98 6.83
N ILE A 152 -4.53 9.75 6.12
CA ILE A 152 -4.56 9.05 4.82
C ILE A 152 -3.64 9.77 3.82
N LEU A 153 -3.77 11.09 3.68
CA LEU A 153 -2.93 11.86 2.77
C LEU A 153 -1.45 11.77 3.15
N LEU A 154 -1.11 11.91 4.44
CA LEU A 154 0.28 11.84 4.89
C LEU A 154 0.87 10.44 4.69
N THR A 155 0.11 9.38 5.01
CA THR A 155 0.56 8.01 4.86
C THR A 155 0.69 7.64 3.39
N ALA A 156 -0.25 8.04 2.53
CA ALA A 156 -0.18 7.86 1.09
C ALA A 156 1.05 8.56 0.48
N LEU A 157 1.36 9.79 0.89
CA LEU A 157 2.57 10.51 0.48
C LEU A 157 3.84 9.79 0.93
N PHE A 158 3.83 9.25 2.14
CA PHE A 158 4.96 8.48 2.66
C PHE A 158 5.16 7.18 1.86
N ILE A 159 4.08 6.42 1.61
CA ILE A 159 4.11 5.16 0.85
C ILE A 159 4.57 5.41 -0.59
N THR A 160 4.04 6.45 -1.26
CA THR A 160 4.37 6.78 -2.65
C THR A 160 5.71 7.50 -2.79
N ARG A 161 6.34 7.89 -1.67
CA ARG A 161 7.58 8.68 -1.65
C ARG A 161 7.50 9.99 -2.46
N VAL A 162 6.30 10.49 -2.68
CA VAL A 162 6.07 11.73 -3.39
C VAL A 162 6.19 12.90 -2.41
N SER A 163 7.04 13.87 -2.73
CA SER A 163 7.16 15.06 -1.91
C SER A 163 5.91 15.94 -2.07
N PRO A 164 5.35 16.49 -0.98
CA PRO A 164 4.20 17.41 -1.06
C PRO A 164 4.44 18.58 -2.00
N MET A 165 5.69 19.08 -2.08
CA MET A 165 6.08 20.17 -2.95
C MET A 165 5.96 19.79 -4.44
N THR A 166 6.19 18.53 -4.79
CA THR A 166 6.03 18.03 -6.16
C THR A 166 4.56 18.08 -6.58
N ILE A 167 3.65 17.70 -5.69
CA ILE A 167 2.20 17.76 -5.95
C ILE A 167 1.75 19.21 -6.14
N ILE A 168 2.17 20.10 -5.25
CA ILE A 168 1.83 21.55 -5.35
C ILE A 168 2.33 22.13 -6.68
N ARG A 169 3.55 21.77 -7.10
CA ARG A 169 4.10 22.22 -8.39
C ARG A 169 3.28 21.66 -9.57
N SER A 170 2.96 20.38 -9.57
CA SER A 170 2.16 19.75 -10.63
C SER A 170 0.77 20.36 -10.75
N LEU A 171 0.10 20.61 -9.62
CA LEU A 171 -1.20 21.27 -9.58
C LEU A 171 -1.12 22.70 -10.12
N ARG A 172 -0.11 23.45 -9.71
CA ARG A 172 0.10 24.81 -10.19
C ARG A 172 0.40 24.87 -11.69
N GLU A 173 1.17 23.90 -12.20
CA GLU A 173 1.46 23.80 -13.63
C GLU A 173 0.20 23.39 -14.44
N ALA A 174 -0.60 22.45 -13.94
CA ALA A 174 -1.88 22.08 -14.56
C ALA A 174 -2.82 23.28 -14.65
N THR A 175 -3.03 24.01 -13.54
CA THR A 175 -3.86 25.22 -13.52
C THR A 175 -3.34 26.32 -14.46
N ARG A 176 -2.04 26.47 -14.58
CA ARG A 176 -1.47 27.44 -15.54
C ARG A 176 -1.70 27.05 -16.98
N ARG A 177 -1.66 25.76 -17.33
CA ARG A 177 -1.96 25.26 -18.68
C ARG A 177 -3.41 25.53 -19.04
N ASP A 178 -4.35 25.19 -18.16
CA ASP A 178 -5.78 25.42 -18.38
C ASP A 178 -6.08 26.91 -18.61
N MET A 179 -5.49 27.81 -17.83
CA MET A 179 -5.63 29.26 -18.02
C MET A 179 -5.05 29.74 -19.36
N SER A 180 -3.89 29.21 -19.76
CA SER A 180 -3.26 29.61 -21.03
C SER A 180 -4.05 29.10 -22.26
N GLU A 181 -4.65 27.93 -22.17
CA GLU A 181 -5.53 27.41 -23.22
C GLU A 181 -6.85 28.19 -23.32
N GLN A 182 -7.44 28.58 -22.19
CA GLN A 182 -8.62 29.44 -22.17
C GLN A 182 -8.35 30.82 -22.78
N GLU A 183 -7.21 31.45 -22.44
CA GLU A 183 -6.81 32.73 -23.03
C GLU A 183 -6.55 32.61 -24.55
N ALA A 184 -5.92 31.51 -24.99
CA ALA A 184 -5.73 31.24 -26.41
C ALA A 184 -7.05 31.09 -27.17
N ASN A 185 -8.01 30.33 -26.60
CA ASN A 185 -9.33 30.15 -27.18
C ASN A 185 -10.14 31.46 -27.25
N VAL A 186 -10.07 32.29 -26.22
CA VAL A 186 -10.73 33.61 -26.21
C VAL A 186 -10.13 34.52 -27.26
N LYS A 187 -8.79 34.49 -27.46
CA LYS A 187 -8.13 35.25 -28.52
C LYS A 187 -8.56 34.82 -29.92
N VAL A 188 -8.67 33.52 -30.16
CA VAL A 188 -9.12 32.98 -31.46
C VAL A 188 -10.56 33.40 -31.74
N MET A 189 -11.46 33.31 -30.74
CA MET A 189 -12.87 33.76 -30.92
C MET A 189 -12.96 35.27 -31.19
N ARG A 190 -12.13 36.08 -30.53
CA ARG A 190 -12.12 37.55 -30.81
C ARG A 190 -11.56 37.93 -32.19
N SER A 191 -10.68 37.12 -32.74
CA SER A 191 -10.09 37.39 -34.08
C SER A 191 -11.02 36.89 -35.22
N ALA A 192 -12.00 36.02 -34.89
CA ALA A 192 -12.97 35.48 -35.86
C ALA A 192 -14.30 36.26 -35.93
N ALA A 193 -14.52 37.23 -35.03
CA ALA A 193 -15.67 38.13 -35.00
C ALA A 193 -15.31 39.50 -35.58
#